data_e77d79e0b4a36a30035e9d47e26d2b44
#
_entry.id   e77d79e0b4a36a30035e9d47e26d2b44
#
_cell.length_a   1.000
_cell.length_b   1.000
_cell.length_c   1.000
_cell.angle_alpha   90.00
_cell.angle_beta   90.00
_cell.angle_gamma   90.00
#
_symmetry.space_group_name_H-M   'P 1'
#
loop_
_entity.id
_entity.type
_entity.pdbx_description
1 polymer ?
#
loop_
_entity_poly.entity_id
_entity_poly.type
_entity_poly.pdbx_seq_one_letter_code
_entity_poly.pdbx_strand_id
1 'polypeptide(L)'
;MIPPVAPSALPPRGRRQRPGQAGAAATAWLPGACAIGIALALMTPLAHAVLGEPLALPANASRAQAAAAPRSALPAGAQMVERASGDGGWIREYVSPQGIVFAVSWNTRFKPRLDTLLGRYQAGYAAAASQAMARPGRAAVQRQATLRADDLVVQSSGFLNTFHGRAWAPSLVPAGFDAATLR
;
A
#
# COMPACT_ATOMS: atom_id res chain seq x y z
N MET A 1 -50.95 30.39 14.09
CA MET A 1 -51.83 30.49 12.91
C MET A 1 -50.92 30.63 11.71
N ILE A 2 -50.58 29.50 11.06
CA ILE A 2 -49.66 29.41 9.93
C ILE A 2 -50.45 28.86 8.75
N PRO A 3 -50.49 29.52 7.59
CA PRO A 3 -51.23 29.03 6.43
C PRO A 3 -50.51 27.91 5.68
N PRO A 4 -51.24 27.02 5.01
CA PRO A 4 -50.69 25.88 4.30
C PRO A 4 -50.15 26.29 2.92
N VAL A 5 -49.03 25.67 2.58
CA VAL A 5 -48.35 25.77 1.24
C VAL A 5 -49.00 24.75 0.31
N ALA A 6 -49.43 25.21 -0.85
CA ALA A 6 -50.03 24.43 -1.94
C ALA A 6 -48.95 23.68 -2.77
N PRO A 7 -49.27 22.53 -3.36
CA PRO A 7 -48.33 21.79 -4.25
C PRO A 7 -48.35 22.33 -5.67
N SER A 8 -47.16 22.56 -6.22
CA SER A 8 -46.98 22.97 -7.60
C SER A 8 -46.99 21.77 -8.56
N ALA A 9 -47.74 21.93 -9.62
CA ALA A 9 -48.01 20.96 -10.68
C ALA A 9 -46.84 20.72 -11.62
N LEU A 10 -46.72 19.47 -12.06
CA LEU A 10 -45.84 18.98 -13.16
C LEU A 10 -46.37 19.43 -14.55
N PRO A 11 -45.50 19.81 -15.48
CA PRO A 11 -45.89 20.01 -16.89
C PRO A 11 -45.82 18.69 -17.70
N PRO A 12 -46.56 18.59 -18.83
CA PRO A 12 -46.84 17.34 -19.51
C PRO A 12 -45.77 16.94 -20.52
N ARG A 13 -45.74 15.64 -20.75
CA ARG A 13 -44.93 14.96 -21.77
C ARG A 13 -45.27 15.38 -23.17
N GLY A 14 -44.30 15.94 -23.87
CA GLY A 14 -44.34 16.14 -25.33
C GLY A 14 -43.95 14.87 -26.08
N ARG A 15 -44.94 14.30 -26.77
CA ARG A 15 -44.82 13.25 -27.81
C ARG A 15 -44.40 13.94 -29.11
N ARG A 16 -43.30 13.48 -29.76
CA ARG A 16 -43.06 13.77 -31.16
C ARG A 16 -42.58 12.51 -31.89
N GLN A 17 -43.41 12.19 -32.73
CA GLN A 17 -43.55 11.58 -34.06
C GLN A 17 -42.27 11.36 -34.85
N ARG A 18 -42.17 10.13 -35.38
CA ARG A 18 -41.41 9.76 -36.60
C ARG A 18 -42.13 10.26 -37.86
N PRO A 19 -41.42 10.57 -38.90
CA PRO A 19 -41.49 9.76 -40.14
C PRO A 19 -40.07 9.62 -40.73
N GLY A 20 -39.67 8.66 -41.51
CA GLY A 20 -40.28 7.98 -42.59
C GLY A 20 -39.23 7.78 -43.67
N GLN A 21 -38.94 6.56 -43.97
CA GLN A 21 -38.68 5.93 -45.27
C GLN A 21 -37.57 6.42 -46.20
N ALA A 22 -36.85 5.41 -46.60
CA ALA A 22 -36.47 4.98 -47.94
C ALA A 22 -35.16 5.47 -48.52
N GLY A 23 -34.35 4.51 -48.91
CA GLY A 23 -33.20 4.68 -49.79
C GLY A 23 -32.32 3.44 -49.82
N ALA A 24 -32.66 2.50 -50.69
CA ALA A 24 -31.84 1.34 -51.01
C ALA A 24 -30.66 1.74 -51.89
N ALA A 25 -29.46 1.22 -51.64
CA ALA A 25 -28.46 0.84 -52.67
C ALA A 25 -27.27 0.16 -51.95
N ALA A 26 -27.16 -1.12 -52.10
CA ALA A 26 -26.14 -1.88 -52.85
C ALA A 26 -24.68 -1.81 -52.32
N THR A 27 -24.26 -2.98 -51.83
CA THR A 27 -22.98 -3.64 -52.09
C THR A 27 -21.65 -2.92 -51.80
N ALA A 28 -20.98 -3.45 -50.75
CA ALA A 28 -19.57 -3.88 -50.86
C ALA A 28 -19.18 -4.69 -49.66
N TRP A 29 -18.98 -5.97 -49.86
CA TRP A 29 -18.34 -6.90 -48.92
C TRP A 29 -16.85 -6.56 -48.81
N LEU A 30 -16.40 -6.19 -47.64
CA LEU A 30 -14.99 -6.26 -47.24
C LEU A 30 -14.93 -6.95 -45.88
N PRO A 31 -14.23 -8.07 -45.74
CA PRO A 31 -14.00 -8.67 -44.44
C PRO A 31 -12.93 -7.85 -43.69
N GLY A 32 -13.39 -6.88 -42.92
CA GLY A 32 -12.54 -6.15 -41.99
C GLY A 32 -12.28 -7.03 -40.78
N ALA A 33 -11.06 -7.49 -40.62
CA ALA A 33 -10.56 -8.19 -39.46
C ALA A 33 -10.80 -7.35 -38.19
N CYS A 34 -11.75 -7.76 -37.35
CA CYS A 34 -11.87 -7.25 -35.99
C CYS A 34 -10.65 -7.71 -35.18
N ALA A 35 -9.62 -6.87 -35.18
CA ALA A 35 -8.57 -6.95 -34.17
C ALA A 35 -9.21 -6.57 -32.83
N ILE A 36 -9.67 -7.59 -32.09
CA ILE A 36 -10.01 -7.46 -30.67
C ILE A 36 -8.70 -7.23 -29.96
N GLY A 37 -8.33 -5.98 -29.80
CA GLY A 37 -7.26 -5.55 -28.92
C GLY A 37 -7.70 -5.85 -27.49
N ILE A 38 -7.30 -7.01 -26.96
CA ILE A 38 -7.36 -7.28 -25.53
C ILE A 38 -6.37 -6.32 -24.89
N ALA A 39 -6.89 -5.18 -24.43
CA ALA A 39 -6.16 -4.31 -23.52
C ALA A 39 -6.00 -5.09 -22.21
N LEU A 40 -4.90 -5.86 -22.11
CA LEU A 40 -4.46 -6.43 -20.87
C LEU A 40 -4.08 -5.24 -19.98
N ALA A 41 -5.02 -4.81 -19.14
CA ALA A 41 -4.73 -3.87 -18.08
C ALA A 41 -3.70 -4.55 -17.16
N LEU A 42 -2.44 -4.26 -17.39
CA LEU A 42 -1.34 -4.61 -16.50
C LEU A 42 -1.61 -3.88 -15.19
N MET A 43 -2.31 -4.55 -14.27
CA MET A 43 -2.33 -4.16 -12.87
C MET A 43 -0.89 -4.30 -12.39
N THR A 44 -0.17 -3.20 -12.43
CA THR A 44 1.17 -3.11 -11.85
C THR A 44 1.03 -3.29 -10.35
N PRO A 45 1.55 -4.38 -9.77
CA PRO A 45 1.59 -4.48 -8.32
C PRO A 45 2.43 -3.29 -7.82
N LEU A 46 1.85 -2.50 -6.94
CA LEU A 46 2.62 -1.52 -6.17
C LEU A 46 3.68 -2.33 -5.42
N ALA A 47 4.94 -2.15 -5.80
CA ALA A 47 6.05 -2.79 -5.11
C ALA A 47 6.08 -2.27 -3.67
N HIS A 48 5.64 -3.10 -2.76
CA HIS A 48 5.69 -2.82 -1.33
C HIS A 48 6.96 -3.45 -0.77
N ALA A 49 7.61 -2.74 0.13
CA ALA A 49 8.64 -3.32 0.98
C ALA A 49 8.04 -4.47 1.78
N VAL A 50 8.62 -5.61 1.66
CA VAL A 50 8.21 -6.78 2.42
C VAL A 50 9.40 -7.27 3.24
N LEU A 51 9.28 -7.22 4.55
CA LEU A 51 10.31 -7.68 5.47
C LEU A 51 10.68 -9.15 5.19
N GLY A 52 11.96 -9.41 5.02
CA GLY A 52 12.49 -10.74 4.74
C GLY A 52 12.46 -11.15 3.27
N GLU A 53 12.01 -10.27 2.38
CA GLU A 53 12.00 -10.49 0.93
C GLU A 53 13.11 -9.67 0.25
N PRO A 54 13.50 -10.04 -0.97
CA PRO A 54 14.33 -9.18 -1.78
C PRO A 54 13.68 -7.82 -2.00
N LEU A 55 14.49 -6.75 -2.04
CA LEU A 55 13.97 -5.41 -2.33
C LEU A 55 13.17 -5.42 -3.63
N ALA A 56 11.85 -5.30 -3.52
CA ALA A 56 10.98 -5.25 -4.68
C ALA A 56 11.11 -3.89 -5.38
N LEU A 57 11.60 -3.92 -6.62
CA LEU A 57 11.53 -2.76 -7.51
C LEU A 57 10.17 -2.77 -8.20
N PRO A 58 9.54 -1.58 -8.43
CA PRO A 58 8.31 -1.54 -9.20
C PRO A 58 8.54 -2.23 -10.55
N ALA A 59 7.61 -3.10 -10.95
CA ALA A 59 7.73 -3.90 -12.17
C ALA A 59 7.98 -3.05 -13.45
N ASN A 60 7.62 -1.77 -13.40
CA ASN A 60 7.82 -0.79 -14.49
C ASN A 60 9.03 0.13 -14.26
N ALA A 61 9.77 -0.04 -13.17
CA ALA A 61 10.98 0.73 -12.99
C ALA A 61 12.04 0.19 -13.96
N SER A 62 12.44 1.02 -14.90
CA SER A 62 13.65 0.77 -15.65
C SER A 62 14.82 0.61 -14.66
N ARG A 63 15.84 -0.15 -15.05
CA ARG A 63 17.05 -0.31 -14.23
C ARG A 63 17.64 1.04 -13.79
N ALA A 64 17.45 2.08 -14.59
CA ALA A 64 17.84 3.45 -14.29
C ALA A 64 16.97 4.07 -13.16
N GLN A 65 15.67 3.84 -13.13
CA GLN A 65 14.79 4.32 -12.04
C GLN A 65 15.03 3.56 -10.74
N ALA A 66 15.36 2.28 -10.82
CA ALA A 66 15.78 1.48 -9.67
C ALA A 66 17.09 1.99 -9.06
N ALA A 67 18.01 2.47 -9.89
CA ALA A 67 19.25 3.11 -9.45
C ALA A 67 19.03 4.54 -8.91
N ALA A 68 17.96 5.21 -9.32
CA ALA A 68 17.64 6.59 -8.95
C ALA A 68 16.83 6.72 -7.64
N ALA A 69 16.33 5.61 -7.06
CA ALA A 69 15.71 5.65 -5.73
C ALA A 69 16.74 6.19 -4.73
N PRO A 70 16.41 7.19 -3.91
CA PRO A 70 17.34 7.73 -2.93
C PRO A 70 17.79 6.61 -1.98
N ARG A 71 19.04 6.24 -2.09
CA ARG A 71 19.68 5.22 -1.26
C ARG A 71 20.73 5.87 -0.40
N SER A 72 20.64 5.67 0.88
CA SER A 72 21.67 6.09 1.82
C SER A 72 22.49 4.87 2.23
N ALA A 73 23.81 4.97 2.08
CA ALA A 73 24.73 3.96 2.58
C ALA A 73 24.73 3.96 4.11
N LEU A 74 24.69 2.77 4.68
CA LEU A 74 24.68 2.54 6.11
C LEU A 74 25.89 1.68 6.52
N PRO A 75 26.20 1.61 7.83
CA PRO A 75 27.19 0.67 8.35
C PRO A 75 26.93 -0.76 7.90
N ALA A 76 27.96 -1.61 7.92
CA ALA A 76 27.92 -3.01 7.53
C ALA A 76 27.50 -3.25 6.06
N GLY A 77 27.67 -2.27 5.18
CA GLY A 77 27.31 -2.37 3.76
C GLY A 77 25.80 -2.39 3.50
N ALA A 78 24.99 -2.11 4.51
CA ALA A 78 23.55 -1.99 4.36
C ALA A 78 23.18 -0.72 3.58
N GLN A 79 21.97 -0.68 3.05
CA GLN A 79 21.40 0.47 2.35
C GLN A 79 20.03 0.78 2.91
N MET A 80 19.68 2.05 2.95
CA MET A 80 18.32 2.50 3.26
C MET A 80 17.68 3.08 2.00
N VAL A 81 16.46 2.65 1.75
CA VAL A 81 15.61 3.18 0.68
C VAL A 81 14.41 3.83 1.33
N GLU A 82 14.18 5.11 1.04
CA GLU A 82 13.01 5.82 1.54
C GLU A 82 11.95 5.94 0.44
N ARG A 83 10.71 5.71 0.84
CA ARG A 83 9.53 5.88 -0.02
C ARG A 83 8.53 6.80 0.66
N ALA A 84 7.97 7.72 -0.10
CA ALA A 84 6.85 8.52 0.37
C ALA A 84 5.62 7.62 0.63
N SER A 85 4.98 7.81 1.77
CA SER A 85 3.66 7.25 2.03
C SER A 85 2.60 8.17 1.40
N GLY A 86 1.52 7.59 0.86
CA GLY A 86 0.45 8.36 0.20
C GLY A 86 -0.29 9.34 1.12
N ASP A 87 -0.01 9.34 2.42
CA ASP A 87 -0.57 10.22 3.44
C ASP A 87 0.37 11.38 3.87
N GLY A 88 1.46 11.58 3.13
CA GLY A 88 2.47 12.60 3.43
C GLY A 88 3.57 12.16 4.39
N GLY A 89 3.53 10.90 4.84
CA GLY A 89 4.60 10.29 5.62
C GLY A 89 5.64 9.59 4.77
N TRP A 90 6.45 8.75 5.41
CA TRP A 90 7.47 7.95 4.75
C TRP A 90 7.55 6.54 5.33
N ILE A 91 8.07 5.62 4.51
CA ILE A 91 8.45 4.26 4.87
C ILE A 91 9.89 4.07 4.43
N ARG A 92 10.76 3.60 5.32
CA ARG A 92 12.16 3.27 5.06
C ARG A 92 12.38 1.78 5.10
N GLU A 93 13.03 1.29 4.10
CA GLU A 93 13.42 -0.10 3.94
C GLU A 93 14.93 -0.19 4.15
N TYR A 94 15.35 -1.09 5.02
CA TYR A 94 16.75 -1.34 5.30
C TYR A 94 17.15 -2.66 4.65
N VAL A 95 18.07 -2.58 3.73
CA VAL A 95 18.44 -3.67 2.82
C VAL A 95 19.84 -4.12 3.15
N SER A 96 20.03 -5.43 3.31
CA SER A 96 21.34 -6.03 3.52
C SER A 96 22.19 -6.00 2.25
N PRO A 97 23.52 -6.25 2.33
CA PRO A 97 24.37 -6.38 1.13
C PRO A 97 23.89 -7.46 0.15
N GLN A 98 23.13 -8.45 0.64
CA GLN A 98 22.52 -9.51 -0.17
C GLN A 98 21.23 -9.08 -0.87
N GLY A 99 20.78 -7.84 -0.67
CA GLY A 99 19.57 -7.31 -1.27
C GLY A 99 18.29 -7.68 -0.55
N ILE A 100 18.35 -8.24 0.67
CA ILE A 100 17.19 -8.64 1.47
C ILE A 100 16.80 -7.51 2.42
N VAL A 101 15.51 -7.22 2.51
CA VAL A 101 14.97 -6.25 3.46
C VAL A 101 15.00 -6.88 4.85
N PHE A 102 15.87 -6.42 5.74
CA PHE A 102 16.01 -6.94 7.10
C PHE A 102 15.27 -6.09 8.15
N ALA A 103 14.92 -4.85 7.81
CA ALA A 103 14.17 -3.96 8.67
C ALA A 103 13.35 -2.97 7.87
N VAL A 104 12.27 -2.48 8.47
CA VAL A 104 11.43 -1.40 7.96
C VAL A 104 11.15 -0.41 9.08
N SER A 105 11.09 0.88 8.76
CA SER A 105 10.58 1.89 9.68
C SER A 105 9.58 2.78 8.97
N TRP A 106 8.71 3.41 9.73
CA TRP A 106 7.64 4.25 9.20
C TRP A 106 7.37 5.45 10.08
N ASN A 107 6.95 6.51 9.42
CA ASN A 107 6.34 7.67 10.05
C ASN A 107 5.21 8.12 9.13
N THR A 108 3.98 7.86 9.53
CA THR A 108 2.79 8.00 8.68
C THR A 108 1.67 8.69 9.44
N ARG A 109 0.78 9.34 8.73
CA ARG A 109 -0.39 9.99 9.31
C ARG A 109 -1.46 8.99 9.73
N PHE A 110 -1.58 7.90 9.00
CA PHE A 110 -2.51 6.81 9.28
C PHE A 110 -1.74 5.55 9.68
N LYS A 111 -2.42 4.65 10.38
CA LYS A 111 -1.81 3.36 10.75
C LYS A 111 -1.35 2.62 9.49
N PRO A 112 -0.07 2.28 9.37
CA PRO A 112 0.43 1.60 8.19
C PRO A 112 -0.14 0.18 8.10
N ARG A 113 -0.18 -0.35 6.89
CA ARG A 113 -0.60 -1.72 6.63
C ARG A 113 0.53 -2.69 7.00
N LEU A 114 0.58 -3.06 8.28
CA LEU A 114 1.59 -3.98 8.78
C LEU A 114 1.48 -5.37 8.15
N ASP A 115 0.29 -5.77 7.70
CA ASP A 115 0.07 -7.00 6.94
C ASP A 115 0.93 -7.05 5.67
N THR A 116 1.05 -5.93 4.98
CA THR A 116 1.87 -5.82 3.77
C THR A 116 3.35 -5.63 4.12
N LEU A 117 3.67 -4.80 5.11
CA LEU A 117 5.06 -4.48 5.47
C LEU A 117 5.82 -5.66 6.10
N LEU A 118 5.13 -6.49 6.87
CA LEU A 118 5.75 -7.61 7.59
C LEU A 118 5.86 -8.90 6.76
N GLY A 119 5.15 -9.00 5.64
CA GLY A 119 5.21 -10.15 4.75
C GLY A 119 5.04 -11.48 5.48
N ARG A 120 5.99 -12.38 5.33
CA ARG A 120 5.98 -13.71 5.98
C ARG A 120 5.92 -13.68 7.51
N TYR A 121 6.32 -12.59 8.14
CA TYR A 121 6.28 -12.43 9.60
C TYR A 121 4.92 -11.98 10.12
N GLN A 122 3.98 -11.65 9.24
CA GLN A 122 2.67 -11.11 9.63
C GLN A 122 1.86 -12.09 10.51
N ALA A 123 1.89 -13.38 10.22
CA ALA A 123 1.14 -14.37 10.98
C ALA A 123 1.64 -14.46 12.44
N GLY A 124 2.96 -14.50 12.66
CA GLY A 124 3.57 -14.47 13.97
C GLY A 124 3.25 -13.17 14.72
N TYR A 125 3.31 -12.03 14.03
CA TYR A 125 2.90 -10.75 14.59
C TYR A 125 1.44 -10.76 15.06
N ALA A 126 0.51 -11.24 14.24
CA ALA A 126 -0.92 -11.29 14.55
C ALA A 126 -1.19 -12.18 15.78
N ALA A 127 -0.56 -13.35 15.84
CA ALA A 127 -0.67 -14.26 16.99
C ALA A 127 -0.16 -13.61 18.28
N ALA A 128 1.04 -13.01 18.25
CA ALA A 128 1.61 -12.36 19.42
C ALA A 128 0.81 -11.10 19.83
N ALA A 129 0.25 -10.35 18.87
CA ALA A 129 -0.62 -9.21 19.16
C ALA A 129 -1.91 -9.66 19.86
N SER A 130 -2.53 -10.74 19.38
CA SER A 130 -3.74 -11.33 20.00
C SER A 130 -3.47 -11.80 21.42
N GLN A 131 -2.35 -12.48 21.66
CA GLN A 131 -1.93 -12.91 22.99
C GLN A 131 -1.67 -11.72 23.94
N ALA A 132 -1.05 -10.66 23.41
CA ALA A 132 -0.80 -9.45 24.19
C ALA A 132 -2.10 -8.75 24.61
N MET A 133 -3.12 -8.75 23.76
CA MET A 133 -4.44 -8.17 24.08
C MET A 133 -5.24 -9.02 25.07
N ALA A 134 -5.06 -10.34 25.04
CA ALA A 134 -5.76 -11.26 25.96
C ALA A 134 -5.26 -11.18 27.41
N ARG A 135 -4.15 -10.49 27.67
CA ARG A 135 -3.61 -10.35 29.04
C ARG A 135 -4.42 -9.35 29.86
N PRO A 136 -4.92 -9.72 31.06
CA PRO A 136 -5.67 -8.82 31.93
C PRO A 136 -4.87 -7.55 32.26
N GLY A 137 -5.54 -6.41 32.31
CA GLY A 137 -4.95 -5.11 32.65
C GLY A 137 -4.28 -4.34 31.53
N ARG A 138 -4.19 -4.89 30.31
CA ARG A 138 -3.60 -4.20 29.15
C ARG A 138 -4.58 -3.54 28.20
N ALA A 139 -5.86 -3.45 28.55
CA ALA A 139 -6.87 -2.72 27.78
C ALA A 139 -6.65 -1.19 27.73
N ALA A 140 -5.71 -0.67 28.51
CA ALA A 140 -5.30 0.72 28.39
C ALA A 140 -4.56 0.93 27.07
N VAL A 141 -5.00 1.92 26.33
CA VAL A 141 -4.43 2.43 25.08
C VAL A 141 -2.90 2.53 25.21
N GLN A 142 -2.19 1.51 24.81
CA GLN A 142 -0.73 1.55 24.78
C GLN A 142 -0.32 2.42 23.59
N ARG A 143 0.03 3.66 23.88
CA ARG A 143 0.59 4.59 22.89
C ARG A 143 1.91 4.10 22.30
N GLN A 144 2.58 3.22 23.02
CA GLN A 144 3.81 2.55 22.61
C GLN A 144 3.66 1.06 22.84
N ALA A 145 3.95 0.27 21.84
CA ALA A 145 3.94 -1.18 21.92
C ALA A 145 5.26 -1.74 21.39
N THR A 146 5.87 -2.62 22.18
CA THR A 146 6.94 -3.49 21.70
C THR A 146 6.43 -4.91 21.69
N LEU A 147 6.44 -5.54 20.53
CA LEU A 147 6.00 -6.90 20.32
C LEU A 147 7.15 -7.72 19.78
N ARG A 148 7.33 -8.91 20.34
CA ARG A 148 8.33 -9.89 19.90
C ARG A 148 7.60 -11.18 19.54
N ALA A 149 7.91 -11.71 18.38
CA ALA A 149 7.36 -12.98 17.89
C ALA A 149 8.45 -13.69 17.08
N ASP A 150 8.86 -14.86 17.53
CA ASP A 150 9.95 -15.64 16.89
C ASP A 150 11.13 -14.74 16.49
N ASP A 151 11.42 -14.67 15.18
CA ASP A 151 12.47 -13.84 14.60
C ASP A 151 11.92 -12.47 14.12
N LEU A 152 11.07 -11.85 14.93
CA LEU A 152 10.49 -10.53 14.64
C LEU A 152 10.44 -9.65 15.88
N VAL A 153 10.89 -8.43 15.75
CA VAL A 153 10.69 -7.38 16.75
C VAL A 153 9.96 -6.22 16.08
N VAL A 154 8.83 -5.82 16.66
CA VAL A 154 8.05 -4.65 16.21
C VAL A 154 7.95 -3.66 17.37
N GLN A 155 8.35 -2.44 17.12
CA GLN A 155 8.14 -1.31 18.00
C GLN A 155 7.27 -0.29 17.29
N SER A 156 6.13 0.04 17.86
CA SER A 156 5.22 1.02 17.27
C SER A 156 4.70 1.99 18.30
N SER A 157 4.47 3.19 17.89
CA SER A 157 3.85 4.23 18.68
C SER A 157 2.84 4.96 17.81
N GLY A 158 1.70 5.34 18.41
CA GLY A 158 0.66 6.09 17.72
C GLY A 158 0.04 7.11 18.66
N PHE A 159 -0.06 8.33 18.18
CA PHE A 159 -0.74 9.41 18.88
C PHE A 159 -1.45 10.32 17.88
N LEU A 160 -2.76 10.46 18.04
CA LEU A 160 -3.60 11.24 17.13
C LEU A 160 -3.39 10.80 15.66
N ASN A 161 -2.85 11.69 14.84
CA ASN A 161 -2.61 11.48 13.42
C ASN A 161 -1.11 11.24 13.11
N THR A 162 -0.39 10.60 14.02
CA THR A 162 1.02 10.27 13.82
C THR A 162 1.26 8.84 14.29
N PHE A 163 1.65 8.00 13.36
CA PHE A 163 2.01 6.59 13.61
C PHE A 163 3.46 6.39 13.19
N HIS A 164 4.32 6.12 14.14
CA HIS A 164 5.70 5.82 13.87
C HIS A 164 6.11 4.49 14.49
N GLY A 165 7.07 3.85 13.89
CA GLY A 165 7.58 2.60 14.40
C GLY A 165 8.64 2.00 13.52
N ARG A 166 9.09 0.82 13.93
CA ARG A 166 10.07 0.02 13.23
C ARG A 166 9.82 -1.46 13.47
N ALA A 167 10.20 -2.26 12.51
CA ALA A 167 10.19 -3.71 12.61
C ALA A 167 11.46 -4.27 11.98
N TRP A 168 12.02 -5.32 12.57
CA TRP A 168 13.20 -6.00 12.03
C TRP A 168 13.20 -7.47 12.38
N ALA A 169 13.86 -8.25 11.55
CA ALA A 169 14.13 -9.66 11.78
C ALA A 169 15.57 -9.82 12.28
N PRO A 170 15.79 -10.12 13.58
CA PRO A 170 17.13 -10.22 14.16
C PRO A 170 18.10 -11.11 13.39
N SER A 171 17.63 -12.22 12.84
CA SER A 171 18.47 -13.17 12.08
C SER A 171 18.97 -12.60 10.74
N LEU A 172 18.28 -11.57 10.19
CA LEU A 172 18.62 -10.96 8.91
C LEU A 172 19.46 -9.68 9.07
N VAL A 173 19.62 -9.18 10.28
CA VAL A 173 20.44 -7.98 10.53
C VAL A 173 21.90 -8.26 10.22
N PRO A 174 22.54 -7.48 9.34
CA PRO A 174 23.95 -7.65 9.04
C PRO A 174 24.84 -7.50 10.28
N ALA A 175 25.89 -8.32 10.37
CA ALA A 175 26.85 -8.22 11.47
C ALA A 175 27.47 -6.81 11.51
N GLY A 176 27.50 -6.20 12.69
CA GLY A 176 28.00 -4.82 12.87
C GLY A 176 26.95 -3.72 12.60
N PHE A 177 25.72 -4.06 12.25
CA PHE A 177 24.62 -3.11 12.17
C PHE A 177 23.87 -3.04 13.52
N ASP A 178 23.69 -1.84 14.04
CA ASP A 178 22.93 -1.63 15.28
C ASP A 178 21.45 -1.32 14.95
N ALA A 179 20.55 -2.23 15.34
CA ALA A 179 19.11 -2.04 15.18
C ALA A 179 18.54 -0.82 15.96
N ALA A 180 19.28 -0.28 16.93
CA ALA A 180 18.88 0.95 17.62
C ALA A 180 18.91 2.17 16.69
N THR A 181 19.69 2.12 15.62
CA THR A 181 19.83 3.22 14.63
C THR A 181 18.66 3.28 13.64
N LEU A 182 17.78 2.30 13.60
CA LEU A 182 16.58 2.31 12.77
C LEU A 182 15.66 3.48 13.17
N ARG A 183 15.46 4.44 12.26
CA ARG A 183 14.64 5.65 12.51
C ARG A 183 13.73 5.92 11.33
#